data_7564c300e2187568d4cf2efca45da52d
#
_entry.id   7564c300e2187568d4cf2efca45da52d
#
_cell.length_a   1.000
_cell.length_b   1.000
_cell.length_c   1.000
_cell.angle_alpha   90.00
_cell.angle_beta   90.00
_cell.angle_gamma   90.00
#
_symmetry.space_group_name_H-M   'P 1'
#
loop_
_entity.id
_entity.type
_entity.pdbx_description
1 polymer ?
#
loop_
_entity_poly.entity_id
_entity_poly.type
_entity_poly.pdbx_seq_one_letter_code
_entity_poly.pdbx_strand_id
1 'polypeptide(L)'
;MQITGMMWGAKLLKLVDFPTAEILGPQATDEEIRGLLKRWGRILIKPIFKGGVGKKGKAGLIGQAKDLATALAERERLYFVRHQHGHTSAKSEGVTFEGAVPAKHEVYISITDNTRFRAPTLTLTYHGGMDIEELPANLIASVPFDPLTGLKGFVVSNILNGLKAPNEIISPLVQNIPKLWDLFNDYGMSTLELNPVRMMPDDKGRLVPMACDFKCALDGDDPAWKRLGLPASLFSTELSDFESEVNQLRTYQGQSDVFIINDLGTITAMTFGGGANALVTEMLGDTATISSDFGGNPPYQKMFDISRIVYRYWLSQSNVLFIIGGKANNTDIFETFRGMADALHDYFNTHGPKPLFVVVGRGGPNLVRGMSTLKDTLDSLKVPFRMFGYDSSMSSVVDYAKSIDDWMDHGGGKAAIARSMGIR
;
A
#
# COMPACT_ATOMS: atom_id res chain seq x y z
N MET A 1 6.94 1.52 1.52
CA MET A 1 7.21 2.22 0.23
C MET A 1 7.48 1.19 -0.85
N GLN A 2 6.97 1.35 -2.08
CA GLN A 2 7.13 0.34 -3.13
C GLN A 2 7.92 0.89 -4.32
N ILE A 3 8.80 0.06 -4.87
CA ILE A 3 9.52 0.30 -6.11
C ILE A 3 9.14 -0.81 -7.09
N THR A 4 8.74 -0.44 -8.30
CA THR A 4 8.40 -1.41 -9.36
C THR A 4 9.07 -1.07 -10.68
N GLY A 5 9.36 -2.13 -11.45
CA GLY A 5 9.96 -2.03 -12.78
C GLY A 5 11.46 -1.87 -12.78
N MET A 6 12.03 -2.07 -13.96
CA MET A 6 13.47 -2.22 -14.13
C MET A 6 14.25 -0.90 -14.12
N MET A 7 13.59 0.26 -14.25
CA MET A 7 14.29 1.55 -14.21
C MET A 7 15.11 1.74 -12.92
N TRP A 8 14.51 1.40 -11.79
CA TRP A 8 15.18 1.42 -10.48
C TRP A 8 15.68 0.05 -10.08
N GLY A 9 14.95 -1.01 -10.46
CA GLY A 9 15.32 -2.38 -10.16
C GLY A 9 16.73 -2.75 -10.64
N ALA A 10 17.10 -2.34 -11.86
CA ALA A 10 18.44 -2.61 -12.38
C ALA A 10 19.54 -1.91 -11.58
N LYS A 11 19.29 -0.67 -11.09
CA LYS A 11 20.25 0.03 -10.23
C LYS A 11 20.44 -0.66 -8.89
N LEU A 12 19.35 -1.17 -8.31
CA LEU A 12 19.38 -1.90 -7.04
C LEU A 12 20.05 -3.28 -7.21
N LEU A 13 19.70 -4.03 -8.23
CA LEU A 13 20.28 -5.33 -8.52
C LEU A 13 21.79 -5.25 -8.83
N LYS A 14 22.24 -4.13 -9.40
CA LYS A 14 23.67 -3.88 -9.64
C LYS A 14 24.48 -3.79 -8.33
N LEU A 15 23.89 -3.38 -7.21
CA LEU A 15 24.56 -3.30 -5.91
C LEU A 15 25.04 -4.67 -5.41
N VAL A 16 24.39 -5.73 -5.86
CA VAL A 16 24.69 -7.12 -5.49
C VAL A 16 25.12 -7.96 -6.69
N ASP A 17 25.53 -7.32 -7.79
CA ASP A 17 25.96 -7.99 -9.03
C ASP A 17 24.96 -9.05 -9.52
N PHE A 18 23.66 -8.76 -9.43
CA PHE A 18 22.65 -9.61 -10.04
C PHE A 18 22.38 -9.15 -11.48
N PRO A 19 22.48 -10.06 -12.48
CA PRO A 19 22.42 -9.68 -13.89
C PRO A 19 21.06 -9.14 -14.33
N THR A 20 21.09 -8.11 -15.17
CA THR A 20 19.90 -7.50 -15.80
C THR A 20 20.13 -7.23 -17.28
N ALA A 21 19.07 -7.14 -18.06
CA ALA A 21 19.16 -6.61 -19.41
C ALA A 21 19.58 -5.12 -19.37
N GLU A 22 20.04 -4.61 -20.51
CA GLU A 22 20.30 -3.19 -20.68
C GLU A 22 18.98 -2.43 -20.72
N ILE A 23 18.94 -1.28 -20.02
CA ILE A 23 17.73 -0.49 -19.83
C ILE A 23 18.04 0.99 -20.10
N LEU A 24 17.18 1.61 -20.89
CA LEU A 24 17.19 3.05 -21.11
C LEU A 24 15.93 3.67 -20.46
N GLY A 25 16.10 4.86 -19.90
CA GLY A 25 15.01 5.59 -19.24
C GLY A 25 14.16 6.41 -20.24
N PRO A 26 13.18 7.16 -19.73
CA PRO A 26 12.22 7.92 -20.55
C PRO A 26 12.85 9.05 -21.37
N GLN A 27 14.07 9.48 -21.01
CA GLN A 27 14.81 10.54 -21.69
C GLN A 27 15.76 9.99 -22.79
N ALA A 28 15.66 8.70 -23.11
CA ALA A 28 16.52 8.07 -24.11
C ALA A 28 16.38 8.75 -25.48
N THR A 29 17.51 9.05 -26.08
CA THR A 29 17.59 9.61 -27.42
C THR A 29 17.33 8.52 -28.47
N ASP A 30 16.95 8.95 -29.68
CA ASP A 30 16.76 8.05 -30.80
C ASP A 30 18.01 7.22 -31.14
N GLU A 31 19.21 7.82 -30.93
CA GLU A 31 20.49 7.14 -31.17
C GLU A 31 20.74 6.04 -30.13
N GLU A 32 20.45 6.30 -28.86
CA GLU A 32 20.56 5.28 -27.80
C GLU A 32 19.59 4.13 -28.03
N ILE A 33 18.33 4.44 -28.45
CA ILE A 33 17.33 3.41 -28.77
C ILE A 33 17.80 2.56 -29.98
N ARG A 34 18.34 3.18 -31.03
CA ARG A 34 18.96 2.44 -32.16
C ARG A 34 20.10 1.57 -31.70
N GLY A 35 20.95 2.08 -30.82
CA GLY A 35 22.04 1.32 -30.22
C GLY A 35 21.56 0.08 -29.48
N LEU A 36 20.50 0.24 -28.66
CA LEU A 36 19.86 -0.84 -27.93
C LEU A 36 19.26 -1.92 -28.87
N LEU A 37 18.53 -1.45 -29.92
CA LEU A 37 17.97 -2.32 -30.95
C LEU A 37 19.06 -3.12 -31.70
N LYS A 38 20.19 -2.50 -32.00
CA LYS A 38 21.32 -3.16 -32.68
C LYS A 38 21.93 -4.28 -31.82
N ARG A 39 22.05 -4.07 -30.49
CA ARG A 39 22.61 -5.07 -29.57
C ARG A 39 21.64 -6.22 -29.27
N TRP A 40 20.34 -5.91 -29.10
CA TRP A 40 19.35 -6.87 -28.64
C TRP A 40 18.44 -7.43 -29.73
N GLY A 41 18.43 -6.85 -30.94
CA GLY A 41 17.57 -7.21 -32.06
C GLY A 41 16.06 -6.93 -31.83
N ARG A 42 15.62 -6.99 -30.60
CA ARG A 42 14.27 -6.65 -30.15
C ARG A 42 14.34 -6.01 -28.77
N ILE A 43 13.47 -5.02 -28.54
CA ILE A 43 13.33 -4.35 -27.24
C ILE A 43 11.88 -4.37 -26.76
N LEU A 44 11.71 -4.26 -25.45
CA LEU A 44 10.42 -4.07 -24.78
C LEU A 44 10.29 -2.61 -24.36
N ILE A 45 9.08 -2.07 -24.48
CA ILE A 45 8.73 -0.73 -24.02
C ILE A 45 7.71 -0.89 -22.90
N LYS A 46 8.06 -0.44 -21.68
CA LYS A 46 7.20 -0.62 -20.50
C LYS A 46 6.89 0.72 -19.84
N PRO A 47 5.62 1.01 -19.50
CA PRO A 47 5.25 2.23 -18.81
C PRO A 47 5.78 2.24 -17.37
N ILE A 48 6.15 3.42 -16.89
CA ILE A 48 6.62 3.68 -15.52
C ILE A 48 5.43 4.19 -14.72
N PHE A 49 5.01 3.45 -13.71
CA PHE A 49 3.98 3.87 -12.77
C PHE A 49 4.60 4.09 -11.39
N LYS A 50 4.19 5.16 -10.69
CA LYS A 50 4.42 5.32 -9.26
C LYS A 50 3.53 4.32 -8.50
N GLY A 51 4.08 3.74 -7.44
CA GLY A 51 3.39 2.69 -6.69
C GLY A 51 3.29 1.37 -7.45
N GLY A 52 2.79 0.36 -6.81
CA GLY A 52 2.80 -1.00 -7.33
C GLY A 52 1.59 -1.34 -8.21
N VAL A 53 1.55 -0.90 -9.46
CA VAL A 53 0.50 -1.33 -10.40
C VAL A 53 0.88 -2.67 -11.05
N GLY A 54 0.14 -3.73 -10.70
CA GLY A 54 0.36 -5.09 -11.24
C GLY A 54 -0.28 -5.35 -12.60
N LYS A 55 -0.04 -6.56 -13.15
CA LYS A 55 -0.71 -7.14 -14.34
C LYS A 55 -0.56 -6.34 -15.65
N LYS A 56 0.54 -5.59 -15.81
CA LYS A 56 0.85 -4.79 -17.01
C LYS A 56 0.80 -5.63 -18.30
N GLY A 57 1.28 -6.87 -18.26
CA GLY A 57 1.27 -7.79 -19.40
C GLY A 57 -0.14 -8.15 -19.88
N LYS A 58 -1.02 -8.57 -18.97
CA LYS A 58 -2.43 -8.91 -19.27
C LYS A 58 -3.23 -7.69 -19.77
N ALA A 59 -2.82 -6.47 -19.37
CA ALA A 59 -3.46 -5.23 -19.82
C ALA A 59 -2.95 -4.70 -21.18
N GLY A 60 -2.06 -5.41 -21.88
CA GLY A 60 -1.49 -4.95 -23.15
C GLY A 60 -0.57 -3.73 -23.02
N LEU A 61 -0.02 -3.50 -21.84
CA LEU A 61 0.83 -2.34 -21.52
C LEU A 61 2.32 -2.61 -21.73
N ILE A 62 2.69 -3.69 -22.40
CA ILE A 62 4.06 -3.99 -22.79
C ILE A 62 4.16 -3.88 -24.31
N GLY A 63 4.84 -2.85 -24.78
CA GLY A 63 5.17 -2.66 -26.18
C GLY A 63 6.37 -3.49 -26.59
N GLN A 64 6.50 -3.81 -27.88
CA GLN A 64 7.65 -4.51 -28.46
C GLN A 64 8.05 -3.83 -29.76
N ALA A 65 9.35 -3.67 -29.99
CA ALA A 65 9.88 -3.09 -31.22
C ALA A 65 11.12 -3.82 -31.72
N LYS A 66 11.26 -3.88 -33.05
CA LYS A 66 12.46 -4.36 -33.77
C LYS A 66 13.12 -3.24 -34.58
N ASP A 67 12.51 -2.09 -34.65
CA ASP A 67 12.99 -0.91 -35.34
C ASP A 67 12.63 0.38 -34.56
N LEU A 68 13.27 1.47 -34.90
CA LEU A 68 13.09 2.74 -34.21
C LEU A 68 11.67 3.30 -34.36
N ALA A 69 11.08 3.21 -35.54
CA ALA A 69 9.76 3.80 -35.78
C ALA A 69 8.69 3.15 -34.89
N THR A 70 8.72 1.81 -34.80
CA THR A 70 7.84 1.04 -33.89
C THR A 70 8.14 1.41 -32.43
N ALA A 71 9.42 1.56 -32.04
CA ALA A 71 9.78 1.91 -30.66
C ALA A 71 9.22 3.29 -30.26
N LEU A 72 9.29 4.28 -31.16
CA LEU A 72 8.76 5.61 -30.93
C LEU A 72 7.21 5.63 -30.87
N ALA A 73 6.55 4.88 -31.74
CA ALA A 73 5.10 4.73 -31.71
C ALA A 73 4.61 4.10 -30.38
N GLU A 74 5.31 3.05 -29.92
CA GLU A 74 5.00 2.43 -28.62
C GLU A 74 5.31 3.35 -27.44
N ARG A 75 6.36 4.18 -27.52
CA ARG A 75 6.63 5.23 -26.54
C ARG A 75 5.45 6.18 -26.41
N GLU A 76 4.94 6.72 -27.53
CA GLU A 76 3.80 7.64 -27.52
C GLU A 76 2.54 6.99 -26.95
N ARG A 77 2.26 5.75 -27.33
CA ARG A 77 1.12 4.98 -26.84
C ARG A 77 1.15 4.78 -25.32
N LEU A 78 2.31 4.53 -24.74
CA LEU A 78 2.47 4.11 -23.35
C LEU A 78 2.90 5.23 -22.39
N TYR A 79 3.38 6.38 -22.89
CA TYR A 79 4.02 7.40 -22.08
C TYR A 79 3.13 7.98 -20.98
N PHE A 80 1.85 8.26 -21.30
CA PHE A 80 0.86 8.80 -20.36
C PHE A 80 -0.35 7.88 -20.19
N VAL A 81 -0.19 6.62 -20.48
CA VAL A 81 -1.29 5.65 -20.36
C VAL A 81 -1.80 5.59 -18.93
N ARG A 82 -3.12 5.49 -18.78
CA ARG A 82 -3.76 5.20 -17.50
C ARG A 82 -4.05 3.72 -17.41
N HIS A 83 -3.79 3.16 -16.24
CA HIS A 83 -4.09 1.77 -15.94
C HIS A 83 -4.83 1.68 -14.62
N GLN A 84 -5.93 0.92 -14.64
CA GLN A 84 -6.73 0.62 -13.46
C GLN A 84 -6.61 -0.87 -13.13
N HIS A 85 -6.27 -1.16 -11.90
CA HIS A 85 -6.24 -2.52 -11.37
C HIS A 85 -6.92 -2.56 -10.01
N GLY A 86 -8.10 -3.18 -9.93
CA GLY A 86 -8.98 -3.07 -8.76
C GLY A 86 -9.41 -1.62 -8.53
N HIS A 87 -9.26 -1.15 -7.32
CA HIS A 87 -9.56 0.25 -6.93
C HIS A 87 -8.39 1.23 -7.18
N THR A 88 -7.23 0.74 -7.62
CA THR A 88 -6.05 1.57 -7.86
C THR A 88 -5.99 2.03 -9.31
N SER A 89 -5.99 3.34 -9.54
CA SER A 89 -5.76 3.95 -10.85
C SER A 89 -4.42 4.69 -10.82
N ALA A 90 -3.57 4.41 -11.80
CA ALA A 90 -2.29 5.11 -11.94
C ALA A 90 -2.08 5.59 -13.37
N LYS A 91 -1.47 6.77 -13.52
CA LYS A 91 -1.03 7.31 -14.80
C LYS A 91 0.47 7.05 -14.96
N SER A 92 0.88 6.61 -16.15
CA SER A 92 2.30 6.47 -16.47
C SER A 92 2.98 7.83 -16.56
N GLU A 93 4.24 7.90 -16.08
CA GLU A 93 5.10 9.09 -16.10
C GLU A 93 6.24 8.96 -17.11
N GLY A 94 6.14 8.04 -18.02
CA GLY A 94 7.16 7.75 -19.01
C GLY A 94 7.26 6.28 -19.33
N VAL A 95 8.28 5.93 -20.09
CA VAL A 95 8.53 4.53 -20.46
C VAL A 95 10.00 4.17 -20.26
N THR A 96 10.28 2.87 -20.05
CA THR A 96 11.62 2.29 -20.21
C THR A 96 11.71 1.57 -21.55
N PHE A 97 12.92 1.54 -22.11
CA PHE A 97 13.29 0.68 -23.24
C PHE A 97 14.24 -0.39 -22.71
N GLU A 98 13.89 -1.65 -22.85
CA GLU A 98 14.60 -2.77 -22.23
C GLU A 98 14.98 -3.80 -23.29
N GLY A 99 16.22 -4.30 -23.26
CA GLY A 99 16.61 -5.41 -24.11
C GLY A 99 15.70 -6.64 -23.90
N ALA A 100 15.12 -7.15 -24.98
CA ALA A 100 14.25 -8.32 -24.89
C ALA A 100 15.08 -9.59 -24.71
N VAL A 101 15.21 -10.08 -23.48
CA VAL A 101 15.97 -11.27 -23.15
C VAL A 101 15.31 -12.50 -23.77
N PRO A 102 15.94 -13.18 -24.74
CA PRO A 102 15.46 -14.45 -25.24
C PRO A 102 15.77 -15.54 -24.21
N ALA A 103 14.79 -16.32 -23.83
CA ALA A 103 15.04 -17.40 -22.86
C ALA A 103 14.15 -18.62 -23.09
N LYS A 104 14.71 -19.78 -22.80
CA LYS A 104 14.02 -21.07 -22.76
C LYS A 104 13.34 -21.32 -21.42
N HIS A 105 13.90 -20.74 -20.34
CA HIS A 105 13.42 -20.93 -18.97
C HIS A 105 13.14 -19.57 -18.33
N GLU A 106 12.01 -19.49 -17.64
CA GLU A 106 11.60 -18.34 -16.84
C GLU A 106 11.43 -18.77 -15.39
N VAL A 107 11.99 -18.00 -14.47
CA VAL A 107 12.02 -18.30 -13.04
C VAL A 107 11.34 -17.18 -12.28
N TYR A 108 10.58 -17.52 -11.28
CA TYR A 108 10.08 -16.59 -10.27
C TYR A 108 10.92 -16.70 -9.01
N ILE A 109 11.27 -15.57 -8.42
CA ILE A 109 12.05 -15.48 -7.19
C ILE A 109 11.41 -14.41 -6.32
N SER A 110 11.11 -14.74 -5.07
CA SER A 110 10.68 -13.75 -4.07
C SER A 110 11.31 -14.04 -2.71
N ILE A 111 11.71 -12.98 -2.02
CA ILE A 111 12.11 -13.01 -0.61
C ILE A 111 11.13 -12.10 0.14
N THR A 112 10.50 -12.63 1.19
CA THR A 112 9.53 -11.89 2.02
C THR A 112 9.68 -12.28 3.48
N ASP A 113 9.39 -11.37 4.39
CA ASP A 113 9.15 -11.71 5.78
C ASP A 113 7.83 -12.45 5.90
N ASN A 114 7.88 -13.68 6.38
CA ASN A 114 6.71 -14.54 6.43
C ASN A 114 6.25 -14.75 7.88
N THR A 115 5.07 -14.23 8.20
CA THR A 115 4.50 -14.30 9.55
C THR A 115 4.19 -15.73 10.03
N ARG A 116 3.86 -16.64 9.10
CA ARG A 116 3.62 -18.06 9.42
C ARG A 116 4.90 -18.77 9.89
N PHE A 117 6.02 -18.49 9.22
CA PHE A 117 7.31 -19.07 9.55
C PHE A 117 8.10 -18.22 10.55
N ARG A 118 7.69 -16.96 10.78
CA ARG A 118 8.41 -15.97 11.60
C ARG A 118 9.88 -15.82 11.18
N ALA A 119 10.10 -15.87 9.89
CA ALA A 119 11.45 -15.85 9.28
C ALA A 119 11.35 -15.33 7.84
N PRO A 120 12.44 -14.75 7.31
CA PRO A 120 12.54 -14.50 5.90
C PRO A 120 12.40 -15.80 5.11
N THR A 121 11.64 -15.75 4.03
CA THR A 121 11.24 -16.93 3.26
C THR A 121 11.55 -16.71 1.80
N LEU A 122 12.28 -17.65 1.20
CA LEU A 122 12.48 -17.71 -0.24
C LEU A 122 11.32 -18.47 -0.87
N THR A 123 10.60 -17.83 -1.80
CA THR A 123 9.64 -18.50 -2.68
C THR A 123 10.21 -18.58 -4.08
N LEU A 124 10.22 -19.79 -4.66
CA LEU A 124 10.87 -20.09 -5.92
C LEU A 124 10.03 -21.04 -6.76
N THR A 125 9.94 -20.75 -8.07
CA THR A 125 9.47 -21.68 -9.10
C THR A 125 10.21 -21.44 -10.41
N TYR A 126 10.41 -22.49 -11.22
CA TYR A 126 10.96 -22.38 -12.58
C TYR A 126 9.88 -22.21 -13.66
N HIS A 127 8.67 -21.86 -13.27
CA HIS A 127 7.55 -21.45 -14.10
C HIS A 127 7.24 -19.97 -13.88
N GLY A 128 8.18 -19.08 -14.23
CA GLY A 128 8.02 -17.62 -14.11
C GLY A 128 7.21 -17.01 -15.26
N GLY A 129 7.03 -15.69 -15.21
CA GLY A 129 6.35 -14.94 -16.26
C GLY A 129 4.82 -15.02 -16.27
N MET A 130 4.24 -15.65 -15.24
CA MET A 130 2.80 -15.80 -15.05
C MET A 130 2.39 -15.45 -13.61
N ASP A 131 1.08 -15.39 -13.36
CA ASP A 131 0.55 -15.14 -12.01
C ASP A 131 0.83 -16.37 -11.14
N ILE A 132 1.60 -16.17 -10.08
CA ILE A 132 2.04 -17.24 -9.18
C ILE A 132 0.87 -17.88 -8.45
N GLU A 133 -0.16 -17.10 -8.14
CA GLU A 133 -1.37 -17.56 -7.46
C GLU A 133 -2.18 -18.57 -8.29
N GLU A 134 -1.96 -18.61 -9.60
CA GLU A 134 -2.64 -19.53 -10.52
C GLU A 134 -1.87 -20.87 -10.67
N LEU A 135 -0.65 -20.96 -10.13
CA LEU A 135 0.16 -22.17 -10.24
C LEU A 135 -0.25 -23.24 -9.21
N PRO A 136 -0.24 -24.52 -9.60
CA PRO A 136 -0.39 -25.63 -8.66
C PRO A 136 0.67 -25.58 -7.55
N ALA A 137 0.26 -25.84 -6.30
CA ALA A 137 1.13 -25.75 -5.13
C ALA A 137 2.38 -26.62 -5.19
N ASN A 138 2.35 -27.73 -5.94
CA ASN A 138 3.51 -28.61 -6.13
C ASN A 138 4.57 -28.08 -7.10
N LEU A 139 4.29 -26.97 -7.79
CA LEU A 139 5.24 -26.30 -8.67
C LEU A 139 5.91 -25.07 -8.04
N ILE A 140 5.53 -24.74 -6.80
CA ILE A 140 6.07 -23.62 -6.04
C ILE A 140 6.64 -24.14 -4.72
N ALA A 141 7.79 -23.64 -4.32
CA ALA A 141 8.33 -23.92 -3.00
C ALA A 141 8.59 -22.64 -2.23
N SER A 142 8.13 -22.60 -0.98
CA SER A 142 8.37 -21.51 -0.02
C SER A 142 9.12 -22.08 1.17
N VAL A 143 10.38 -21.68 1.35
CA VAL A 143 11.27 -22.23 2.38
C VAL A 143 11.84 -21.11 3.23
N PRO A 144 11.60 -21.12 4.56
CA PRO A 144 12.21 -20.18 5.47
C PRO A 144 13.71 -20.45 5.64
N PHE A 145 14.46 -19.40 5.91
CA PHE A 145 15.88 -19.49 6.23
C PHE A 145 16.25 -18.59 7.41
N ASP A 146 17.38 -18.88 8.06
CA ASP A 146 17.83 -18.14 9.22
C ASP A 146 18.41 -16.77 8.79
N PRO A 147 17.84 -15.65 9.27
CA PRO A 147 18.32 -14.32 8.94
C PRO A 147 19.75 -14.03 9.40
N LEU A 148 20.22 -14.69 10.46
CA LEU A 148 21.57 -14.47 10.99
C LEU A 148 22.65 -15.06 10.09
N THR A 149 22.36 -16.20 9.49
CA THR A 149 23.28 -16.86 8.55
C THR A 149 23.05 -16.44 7.11
N GLY A 150 21.89 -15.88 6.81
CA GLY A 150 21.47 -15.45 5.47
C GLY A 150 21.10 -16.60 4.53
N LEU A 151 20.68 -16.25 3.33
CA LEU A 151 20.28 -17.20 2.31
C LEU A 151 21.50 -17.92 1.72
N LYS A 152 21.57 -19.24 1.86
CA LYS A 152 22.69 -20.06 1.38
C LYS A 152 22.35 -20.79 0.08
N GLY A 153 23.36 -21.00 -0.77
CA GLY A 153 23.20 -21.69 -2.04
C GLY A 153 22.61 -23.10 -1.91
N PHE A 154 22.88 -23.81 -0.83
CA PHE A 154 22.30 -25.14 -0.62
C PHE A 154 20.75 -25.10 -0.42
N VAL A 155 20.22 -24.03 0.15
CA VAL A 155 18.75 -23.84 0.26
C VAL A 155 18.14 -23.75 -1.14
N VAL A 156 18.72 -22.93 -2.00
CA VAL A 156 18.31 -22.77 -3.40
C VAL A 156 18.42 -24.10 -4.15
N SER A 157 19.55 -24.82 -4.00
CA SER A 157 19.77 -26.12 -4.63
C SER A 157 18.72 -27.15 -4.21
N ASN A 158 18.43 -27.23 -2.91
CA ASN A 158 17.43 -28.17 -2.38
C ASN A 158 16.01 -27.87 -2.93
N ILE A 159 15.64 -26.59 -3.01
CA ILE A 159 14.37 -26.20 -3.59
C ILE A 159 14.28 -26.61 -5.07
N LEU A 160 15.28 -26.26 -5.87
CA LEU A 160 15.26 -26.53 -7.31
C LEU A 160 15.27 -28.05 -7.60
N ASN A 161 16.02 -28.82 -6.84
CA ASN A 161 16.01 -30.27 -6.95
C ASN A 161 14.65 -30.87 -6.52
N GLY A 162 14.07 -30.39 -5.44
CA GLY A 162 12.71 -30.78 -4.98
C GLY A 162 11.62 -30.50 -6.01
N LEU A 163 11.73 -29.39 -6.71
CA LEU A 163 10.84 -29.00 -7.81
C LEU A 163 11.15 -29.74 -9.12
N LYS A 164 12.22 -30.54 -9.19
CA LYS A 164 12.71 -31.19 -10.40
C LYS A 164 13.04 -30.23 -11.53
N ALA A 165 13.62 -29.08 -11.18
CA ALA A 165 14.04 -28.08 -12.15
C ALA A 165 15.09 -28.62 -13.11
N PRO A 166 15.17 -28.12 -14.36
CA PRO A 166 16.22 -28.53 -15.31
C PRO A 166 17.62 -28.30 -14.75
N ASN A 167 18.47 -29.30 -14.84
CA ASN A 167 19.85 -29.27 -14.25
C ASN A 167 20.66 -28.06 -14.72
N GLU A 168 20.46 -27.62 -15.97
CA GLU A 168 21.18 -26.51 -16.60
C GLU A 168 20.94 -25.15 -15.91
N ILE A 169 19.81 -24.97 -15.21
CA ILE A 169 19.51 -23.72 -14.52
C ILE A 169 19.90 -23.71 -13.04
N ILE A 170 20.17 -24.88 -12.43
CA ILE A 170 20.41 -25.00 -10.99
C ILE A 170 21.68 -24.24 -10.58
N SER A 171 22.81 -24.53 -11.19
CA SER A 171 24.09 -23.91 -10.80
C SER A 171 24.10 -22.39 -10.93
N PRO A 172 23.62 -21.77 -12.04
CA PRO A 172 23.52 -20.30 -12.15
C PRO A 172 22.61 -19.66 -11.09
N LEU A 173 21.51 -20.31 -10.77
CA LEU A 173 20.57 -19.79 -9.75
C LEU A 173 21.14 -19.90 -8.34
N VAL A 174 21.80 -21.01 -8.01
CA VAL A 174 22.49 -21.21 -6.73
C VAL A 174 23.58 -20.16 -6.49
N GLN A 175 24.26 -19.71 -7.54
CA GLN A 175 25.30 -18.67 -7.44
C GLN A 175 24.76 -17.26 -7.31
N ASN A 176 23.57 -16.97 -7.81
CA ASN A 176 23.05 -15.61 -7.89
C ASN A 176 21.92 -15.31 -6.90
N ILE A 177 20.99 -16.25 -6.63
CA ILE A 177 19.87 -15.99 -5.73
C ILE A 177 20.30 -15.58 -4.31
N PRO A 178 21.34 -16.18 -3.69
CA PRO A 178 21.79 -15.76 -2.37
C PRO A 178 22.17 -14.29 -2.25
N LYS A 179 22.67 -13.67 -3.31
CA LYS A 179 23.03 -12.24 -3.36
C LYS A 179 21.82 -11.31 -3.12
N LEU A 180 20.61 -11.78 -3.45
CA LEU A 180 19.39 -10.99 -3.25
C LEU A 180 19.06 -10.80 -1.76
N TRP A 181 19.56 -11.70 -0.90
CA TRP A 181 19.44 -11.54 0.54
C TRP A 181 20.20 -10.31 1.05
N ASP A 182 21.40 -10.06 0.56
CA ASP A 182 22.19 -8.90 0.95
C ASP A 182 21.44 -7.59 0.57
N LEU A 183 20.83 -7.56 -0.63
CA LEU A 183 20.00 -6.43 -1.04
C LEU A 183 18.74 -6.28 -0.15
N PHE A 184 18.09 -7.39 0.17
CA PHE A 184 16.87 -7.39 1.00
C PHE A 184 17.17 -6.91 2.42
N ASN A 185 18.18 -7.50 3.06
CA ASN A 185 18.52 -7.25 4.46
C ASN A 185 19.17 -5.89 4.68
N ASP A 186 20.11 -5.50 3.82
CA ASP A 186 20.91 -4.29 4.04
C ASP A 186 20.15 -2.99 3.84
N TYR A 187 19.01 -3.04 3.14
CA TYR A 187 18.21 -1.85 2.82
C TYR A 187 16.79 -1.87 3.38
N GLY A 188 16.50 -2.73 4.34
CA GLY A 188 15.21 -2.75 5.04
C GLY A 188 14.04 -3.08 4.10
N MET A 189 14.21 -4.09 3.24
CA MET A 189 13.12 -4.56 2.39
C MET A 189 12.22 -5.52 3.19
N SER A 190 10.92 -5.39 3.02
CA SER A 190 9.93 -6.36 3.51
C SER A 190 9.47 -7.33 2.42
N THR A 191 9.69 -6.97 1.16
CA THR A 191 9.43 -7.81 -0.02
C THR A 191 10.44 -7.48 -1.11
N LEU A 192 10.97 -8.51 -1.77
CA LEU A 192 11.73 -8.43 -3.01
C LEU A 192 11.22 -9.50 -3.95
N GLU A 193 10.86 -9.14 -5.18
CA GLU A 193 10.28 -10.03 -6.19
C GLU A 193 10.91 -9.77 -7.56
N LEU A 194 11.30 -10.85 -8.23
CA LEU A 194 11.74 -10.85 -9.62
C LEU A 194 10.84 -11.82 -10.42
N ASN A 195 10.06 -11.28 -11.36
CA ASN A 195 9.12 -12.05 -12.17
C ASN A 195 8.92 -11.50 -13.59
N PRO A 196 9.56 -12.09 -14.62
CA PRO A 196 10.44 -13.25 -14.58
C PRO A 196 11.92 -12.92 -14.44
N VAL A 197 12.68 -13.91 -13.99
CA VAL A 197 14.10 -14.01 -14.27
C VAL A 197 14.28 -14.98 -15.44
N ARG A 198 14.92 -14.53 -16.52
CA ARG A 198 15.11 -15.30 -17.75
C ARG A 198 16.51 -15.87 -17.82
N MET A 199 16.61 -17.17 -18.11
CA MET A 199 17.90 -17.85 -18.26
C MET A 199 18.44 -17.64 -19.67
N MET A 200 19.41 -16.73 -19.81
CA MET A 200 20.02 -16.35 -21.09
C MET A 200 21.42 -16.97 -21.23
N PRO A 201 21.77 -17.57 -22.38
CA PRO A 201 23.16 -18.03 -22.62
C PRO A 201 24.12 -16.84 -22.76
N ASP A 202 25.27 -16.91 -22.09
CA ASP A 202 26.41 -16.00 -22.30
C ASP A 202 27.17 -16.38 -23.59
N ASP A 203 28.24 -15.65 -23.91
CA ASP A 203 29.09 -15.88 -25.09
C ASP A 203 29.76 -17.27 -25.09
N LYS A 204 29.79 -17.93 -23.95
CA LYS A 204 30.34 -19.29 -23.78
C LYS A 204 29.24 -20.36 -23.71
N GLY A 205 27.98 -19.98 -23.94
CA GLY A 205 26.84 -20.88 -23.88
C GLY A 205 26.38 -21.24 -22.46
N ARG A 206 26.92 -20.62 -21.41
CA ARG A 206 26.49 -20.85 -20.02
C ARG A 206 25.27 -19.99 -19.72
N LEU A 207 24.30 -20.57 -19.04
CA LEU A 207 23.11 -19.84 -18.67
C LEU A 207 23.39 -18.82 -17.54
N VAL A 208 22.88 -17.60 -17.72
CA VAL A 208 22.95 -16.48 -16.77
C VAL A 208 21.54 -16.06 -16.42
N PRO A 209 21.17 -15.92 -15.14
CA PRO A 209 19.85 -15.45 -14.74
C PRO A 209 19.74 -13.93 -14.94
N MET A 210 18.91 -13.50 -15.87
CA MET A 210 18.68 -12.10 -16.20
C MET A 210 17.35 -11.65 -15.61
N ALA A 211 17.35 -10.73 -14.63
CA ALA A 211 16.12 -10.14 -14.13
C ALA A 211 15.44 -9.27 -15.20
N CYS A 212 14.14 -9.52 -15.44
CA CYS A 212 13.35 -8.83 -16.46
C CYS A 212 12.20 -8.00 -15.88
N ASP A 213 11.89 -8.18 -14.61
CA ASP A 213 11.05 -7.27 -13.84
C ASP A 213 11.49 -7.31 -12.37
N PHE A 214 11.16 -6.23 -11.67
CA PHE A 214 11.57 -6.00 -10.29
C PHE A 214 10.44 -5.35 -9.51
N LYS A 215 10.22 -5.85 -8.31
CA LYS A 215 9.34 -5.24 -7.33
C LYS A 215 9.96 -5.40 -5.95
N CYS A 216 10.00 -4.32 -5.17
CA CYS A 216 10.28 -4.41 -3.75
C CYS A 216 9.40 -3.48 -2.94
N ALA A 217 9.23 -3.83 -1.67
CA ALA A 217 8.68 -2.96 -0.66
C ALA A 217 9.77 -2.67 0.38
N LEU A 218 9.95 -1.40 0.71
CA LEU A 218 10.89 -0.92 1.73
C LEU A 218 10.09 -0.54 2.98
N ASP A 219 10.64 -0.85 4.15
CA ASP A 219 10.10 -0.34 5.39
C ASP A 219 10.36 1.19 5.45
N GLY A 220 9.29 1.98 5.52
CA GLY A 220 9.38 3.44 5.53
C GLY A 220 10.08 3.99 6.78
N ASP A 221 9.99 3.27 7.89
CA ASP A 221 10.54 3.67 9.18
C ASP A 221 11.99 3.22 9.37
N ASP A 222 12.47 2.24 8.59
CA ASP A 222 13.88 1.85 8.58
C ASP A 222 14.71 2.88 7.80
N PRO A 223 15.71 3.53 8.40
CA PRO A 223 16.58 4.48 7.71
C PRO A 223 17.53 3.84 6.69
N ALA A 224 17.65 2.52 6.66
CA ALA A 224 18.61 1.79 5.82
C ALA A 224 18.45 2.09 4.32
N TRP A 225 17.21 2.22 3.82
CA TRP A 225 16.93 2.51 2.42
C TRP A 225 17.42 3.91 1.97
N LYS A 226 17.63 4.87 2.91
CA LYS A 226 18.16 6.21 2.58
C LYS A 226 19.55 6.14 1.96
N ARG A 227 20.32 5.09 2.28
CA ARG A 227 21.65 4.83 1.69
C ARG A 227 21.60 4.50 0.19
N LEU A 228 20.42 4.14 -0.34
CA LEU A 228 20.23 3.90 -1.78
C LEU A 228 20.29 5.19 -2.61
N GLY A 229 20.21 6.36 -1.99
CA GLY A 229 20.22 7.64 -2.69
C GLY A 229 19.09 7.82 -3.71
N LEU A 230 17.96 7.16 -3.46
CA LEU A 230 16.79 7.21 -4.34
C LEU A 230 16.08 8.57 -4.19
N PRO A 231 15.55 9.16 -5.28
CA PRO A 231 14.85 10.44 -5.18
C PRO A 231 13.60 10.31 -4.33
N ALA A 232 13.36 11.29 -3.46
CA ALA A 232 12.18 11.33 -2.60
C ALA A 232 10.87 11.27 -3.38
N SER A 233 10.85 11.86 -4.59
CA SER A 233 9.69 11.82 -5.49
C SER A 233 9.26 10.41 -5.92
N LEU A 234 10.15 9.44 -5.83
CA LEU A 234 9.83 8.02 -6.11
C LEU A 234 8.83 7.46 -5.10
N PHE A 235 8.85 7.99 -3.88
CA PHE A 235 8.03 7.54 -2.74
C PHE A 235 6.93 8.52 -2.38
N SER A 236 6.90 9.71 -2.99
CA SER A 236 5.81 10.64 -2.76
C SER A 236 4.53 10.08 -3.37
N THR A 237 3.67 9.54 -2.55
CA THR A 237 2.24 9.53 -2.81
C THR A 237 1.85 11.01 -2.91
N GLU A 238 1.20 11.44 -3.97
CA GLU A 238 0.54 12.74 -3.98
C GLU A 238 -0.53 12.67 -2.90
N LEU A 239 -0.25 13.28 -1.75
CA LEU A 239 -1.24 13.40 -0.69
C LEU A 239 -2.36 14.31 -1.23
N SER A 240 -3.59 13.95 -0.96
CA SER A 240 -4.72 14.86 -1.15
C SER A 240 -4.55 16.09 -0.25
N ASP A 241 -5.29 17.15 -0.53
CA ASP A 241 -5.28 18.35 0.33
C ASP A 241 -5.64 17.99 1.77
N PHE A 242 -6.62 17.09 1.96
CA PHE A 242 -7.00 16.57 3.27
C PHE A 242 -5.85 15.87 4.00
N GLU A 243 -5.20 14.89 3.36
CA GLU A 243 -4.10 14.14 3.95
C GLU A 243 -2.90 15.05 4.23
N SER A 244 -2.64 16.03 3.34
CA SER A 244 -1.59 17.02 3.50
C SER A 244 -1.81 17.90 4.73
N GLU A 245 -3.04 18.42 4.92
CA GLU A 245 -3.37 19.26 6.08
C GLU A 245 -3.24 18.48 7.39
N VAL A 246 -3.73 17.25 7.47
CA VAL A 246 -3.59 16.42 8.68
C VAL A 246 -2.12 16.07 8.93
N ASN A 247 -1.35 15.80 7.88
CA ASN A 247 0.07 15.49 8.00
C ASN A 247 0.90 16.66 8.56
N GLN A 248 0.48 17.92 8.34
CA GLN A 248 1.12 19.09 8.96
C GLN A 248 1.00 19.11 10.48
N LEU A 249 0.03 18.39 11.05
CA LEU A 249 -0.16 18.26 12.50
C LEU A 249 0.69 17.14 13.12
N ARG A 250 1.54 16.48 12.34
CA ARG A 250 2.45 15.45 12.87
C ARG A 250 3.40 16.05 13.91
N THR A 251 3.34 15.48 15.10
CA THR A 251 4.24 15.80 16.23
C THR A 251 4.71 14.49 16.84
N TYR A 252 5.73 14.53 17.70
CA TYR A 252 6.20 13.33 18.39
C TYR A 252 5.15 12.75 19.37
N GLN A 253 4.18 13.54 19.81
CA GLN A 253 3.11 13.11 20.72
C GLN A 253 1.79 12.96 19.99
N GLY A 254 1.27 11.74 19.99
CA GLY A 254 0.03 11.36 19.31
C GLY A 254 0.20 11.13 17.81
N GLN A 255 -0.52 10.15 17.32
CA GLN A 255 -0.59 9.81 15.91
C GLN A 255 -1.57 10.71 15.17
N SER A 256 -1.36 10.89 13.88
CA SER A 256 -2.23 11.65 12.98
C SER A 256 -2.16 11.05 11.57
N ASP A 257 -2.24 9.72 11.50
CA ASP A 257 -2.20 9.02 10.23
C ASP A 257 -3.61 8.92 9.66
N VAL A 258 -3.79 9.37 8.43
CA VAL A 258 -5.06 9.32 7.70
C VAL A 258 -4.83 8.93 6.25
N PHE A 259 -5.80 8.18 5.70
CA PHE A 259 -5.84 7.82 4.29
C PHE A 259 -7.29 7.87 3.82
N ILE A 260 -7.53 8.41 2.62
CA ILE A 260 -8.84 8.37 2.00
C ILE A 260 -9.10 6.93 1.53
N ILE A 261 -10.25 6.38 1.90
CA ILE A 261 -10.71 5.05 1.46
C ILE A 261 -11.68 5.21 0.29
N ASN A 262 -12.75 5.98 0.51
CA ASN A 262 -13.77 6.18 -0.51
C ASN A 262 -14.35 7.61 -0.42
N ASP A 263 -14.19 8.38 -1.49
CA ASP A 263 -14.73 9.74 -1.59
C ASP A 263 -16.27 9.78 -1.52
N LEU A 264 -16.94 8.66 -1.76
CA LEU A 264 -18.39 8.52 -1.68
C LEU A 264 -18.85 7.79 -0.42
N GLY A 265 -17.94 7.48 0.50
CA GLY A 265 -18.26 6.85 1.77
C GLY A 265 -19.19 7.70 2.63
N THR A 266 -19.95 7.06 3.49
CA THR A 266 -20.99 7.65 4.35
C THR A 266 -20.73 7.52 5.85
N ILE A 267 -19.68 6.76 6.21
CA ILE A 267 -19.21 6.61 7.60
C ILE A 267 -17.84 7.25 7.74
N THR A 268 -17.75 8.35 8.49
CA THR A 268 -16.45 8.94 8.84
C THR A 268 -15.94 8.34 10.14
N ALA A 269 -14.92 7.48 10.04
CA ALA A 269 -14.36 6.77 11.18
C ALA A 269 -13.15 7.52 11.74
N MET A 270 -13.21 7.88 13.03
CA MET A 270 -12.10 8.39 13.82
C MET A 270 -11.62 7.30 14.77
N THR A 271 -10.56 6.62 14.39
CA THR A 271 -10.06 5.43 15.10
C THR A 271 -8.83 5.74 15.95
N PHE A 272 -8.63 4.95 17.00
CA PHE A 272 -7.53 5.11 17.95
C PHE A 272 -6.81 3.78 18.15
N GLY A 273 -5.60 3.67 17.64
CA GLY A 273 -4.73 2.50 17.69
C GLY A 273 -4.74 1.70 16.40
N GLY A 274 -3.55 1.36 15.89
CA GLY A 274 -3.37 0.72 14.58
C GLY A 274 -4.13 -0.59 14.41
N GLY A 275 -4.17 -1.44 15.42
CA GLY A 275 -4.96 -2.68 15.38
C GLY A 275 -6.47 -2.43 15.30
N ALA A 276 -6.96 -1.41 16.01
CA ALA A 276 -8.36 -0.99 15.93
C ALA A 276 -8.67 -0.44 14.54
N ASN A 277 -7.79 0.41 14.00
CA ASN A 277 -7.94 0.97 12.67
C ASN A 277 -8.00 -0.11 11.58
N ALA A 278 -7.09 -1.08 11.60
CA ALA A 278 -7.08 -2.17 10.63
C ALA A 278 -8.40 -2.94 10.62
N LEU A 279 -8.89 -3.35 11.80
CA LEU A 279 -10.16 -4.08 11.94
C LEU A 279 -11.35 -3.23 11.44
N VAL A 280 -11.42 -1.97 11.86
CA VAL A 280 -12.54 -1.08 11.53
C VAL A 280 -12.57 -0.78 10.03
N THR A 281 -11.43 -0.47 9.44
CA THR A 281 -11.32 -0.19 8.00
C THR A 281 -11.73 -1.42 7.17
N GLU A 282 -11.26 -2.61 7.55
CA GLU A 282 -11.64 -3.85 6.87
C GLU A 282 -13.16 -4.13 6.96
N MET A 283 -13.75 -3.98 8.14
CA MET A 283 -15.17 -4.24 8.34
C MET A 283 -16.09 -3.20 7.70
N LEU A 284 -15.70 -1.93 7.66
CA LEU A 284 -16.47 -0.88 7.00
C LEU A 284 -16.39 -0.98 5.48
N GLY A 285 -15.22 -1.36 4.94
CA GLY A 285 -14.99 -1.42 3.50
C GLY A 285 -15.30 -0.10 2.81
N ASP A 286 -16.02 -0.13 1.69
CA ASP A 286 -16.35 1.04 0.87
C ASP A 286 -17.31 2.05 1.54
N THR A 287 -17.91 1.72 2.69
CA THR A 287 -18.73 2.68 3.44
C THR A 287 -17.87 3.70 4.21
N ALA A 288 -16.60 3.40 4.47
CA ALA A 288 -15.68 4.30 5.15
C ALA A 288 -15.23 5.43 4.22
N THR A 289 -15.26 6.68 4.71
CA THR A 289 -14.62 7.82 4.02
C THR A 289 -13.10 7.76 4.14
N ILE A 290 -12.61 7.50 5.35
CA ILE A 290 -11.19 7.50 5.71
C ILE A 290 -10.82 6.30 6.58
N SER A 291 -9.58 5.89 6.50
CA SER A 291 -8.86 5.12 7.50
C SER A 291 -8.03 6.10 8.35
N SER A 292 -8.04 5.96 9.66
CA SER A 292 -7.34 6.89 10.54
C SER A 292 -6.77 6.22 11.77
N ASP A 293 -5.64 6.70 12.28
CA ASP A 293 -5.12 6.36 13.60
C ASP A 293 -4.70 7.62 14.37
N PHE A 294 -5.43 7.88 15.45
CA PHE A 294 -5.19 9.02 16.36
C PHE A 294 -4.74 8.56 17.75
N GLY A 295 -4.09 7.41 17.86
CA GLY A 295 -3.54 6.87 19.10
C GLY A 295 -2.36 7.68 19.65
N GLY A 296 -1.66 7.10 20.66
CA GLY A 296 -0.44 7.70 21.20
C GLY A 296 -0.65 8.95 22.07
N ASN A 297 -1.84 9.07 22.72
CA ASN A 297 -2.17 10.15 23.64
C ASN A 297 -2.03 11.57 23.03
N PRO A 298 -2.74 11.90 21.96
CA PRO A 298 -2.71 13.25 21.39
C PRO A 298 -3.25 14.27 22.41
N PRO A 299 -2.61 15.45 22.54
CA PRO A 299 -3.12 16.50 23.40
C PRO A 299 -4.38 17.11 22.83
N TYR A 300 -5.16 17.79 23.68
CA TYR A 300 -6.40 18.46 23.32
C TYR A 300 -6.29 19.27 22.02
N GLN A 301 -5.31 20.16 21.90
CA GLN A 301 -5.20 21.05 20.75
C GLN A 301 -4.99 20.26 19.45
N LYS A 302 -4.14 19.25 19.46
CA LYS A 302 -3.92 18.39 18.29
C LYS A 302 -5.21 17.68 17.88
N MET A 303 -5.95 17.13 18.85
CA MET A 303 -7.19 16.43 18.57
C MET A 303 -8.29 17.36 18.08
N PHE A 304 -8.36 18.58 18.60
CA PHE A 304 -9.26 19.64 18.12
C PHE A 304 -8.96 20.00 16.66
N ASP A 305 -7.69 20.27 16.33
CA ASP A 305 -7.29 20.66 14.97
C ASP A 305 -7.50 19.53 13.95
N ILE A 306 -7.14 18.28 14.29
CA ILE A 306 -7.44 17.10 13.47
C ILE A 306 -8.95 16.99 13.22
N SER A 307 -9.74 17.08 14.28
CA SER A 307 -11.21 16.94 14.17
C SER A 307 -11.83 18.03 13.30
N ARG A 308 -11.36 19.27 13.39
CA ARG A 308 -11.80 20.37 12.51
C ARG A 308 -11.54 20.06 11.03
N ILE A 309 -10.35 19.52 10.71
CA ILE A 309 -10.00 19.13 9.33
C ILE A 309 -10.91 17.99 8.88
N VAL A 310 -11.00 16.91 9.66
CA VAL A 310 -11.83 15.73 9.34
C VAL A 310 -13.31 16.15 9.14
N TYR A 311 -13.85 16.95 10.03
CA TYR A 311 -15.26 17.36 9.94
C TYR A 311 -15.53 18.25 8.73
N ARG A 312 -14.64 19.19 8.43
CA ARG A 312 -14.77 20.07 7.26
C ARG A 312 -14.79 19.31 5.95
N TYR A 313 -13.94 18.29 5.80
CA TYR A 313 -13.84 17.52 4.57
C TYR A 313 -14.97 16.48 4.43
N TRP A 314 -15.36 15.83 5.51
CA TRP A 314 -16.12 14.58 5.41
C TRP A 314 -17.53 14.63 6.00
N LEU A 315 -17.82 15.45 7.03
CA LEU A 315 -19.14 15.40 7.67
C LEU A 315 -20.28 15.82 6.74
N SER A 316 -20.03 16.66 5.72
CA SER A 316 -21.09 17.10 4.80
C SER A 316 -21.80 15.93 4.13
N GLN A 317 -21.10 14.85 3.81
CA GLN A 317 -21.64 13.65 3.18
C GLN A 317 -21.95 12.50 4.15
N SER A 318 -21.38 12.52 5.36
CA SER A 318 -21.49 11.39 6.29
C SER A 318 -22.86 11.29 6.92
N ASN A 319 -23.37 10.09 7.01
CA ASN A 319 -24.52 9.70 7.84
C ASN A 319 -24.09 9.47 9.28
N VAL A 320 -22.91 8.83 9.44
CA VAL A 320 -22.39 8.43 10.74
C VAL A 320 -21.00 9.03 10.98
N LEU A 321 -20.84 9.72 12.11
CA LEU A 321 -19.52 9.98 12.71
C LEU A 321 -19.24 8.85 13.69
N PHE A 322 -18.20 8.06 13.39
CA PHE A 322 -17.85 6.86 14.13
C PHE A 322 -16.54 7.04 14.89
N ILE A 323 -16.61 7.12 16.21
CA ILE A 323 -15.46 7.32 17.10
C ILE A 323 -15.18 6.01 17.81
N ILE A 324 -14.08 5.32 17.48
CA ILE A 324 -13.82 3.98 17.98
C ILE A 324 -12.35 3.72 18.28
N GLY A 325 -12.12 2.83 19.22
CA GLY A 325 -10.79 2.30 19.54
C GLY A 325 -10.86 1.31 20.67
N GLY A 326 -9.81 0.54 20.86
CA GLY A 326 -9.71 -0.40 21.98
C GLY A 326 -9.61 0.31 23.33
N LYS A 327 -9.43 -0.49 24.39
CA LYS A 327 -9.14 0.02 25.73
C LYS A 327 -7.72 0.63 25.73
N ALA A 328 -7.65 1.96 25.83
CA ALA A 328 -6.38 2.66 25.89
C ALA A 328 -5.66 2.45 27.23
N ASN A 329 -4.33 2.33 27.17
CA ASN A 329 -3.50 2.27 28.37
C ASN A 329 -3.12 3.68 28.86
N ASN A 330 -2.77 4.57 27.93
CA ASN A 330 -2.18 5.89 28.20
C ASN A 330 -2.93 7.07 27.57
N THR A 331 -3.84 6.85 26.60
CA THR A 331 -4.58 7.94 25.98
C THR A 331 -5.64 8.48 26.95
N ASP A 332 -5.58 9.78 27.23
CA ASP A 332 -6.58 10.47 28.02
C ASP A 332 -7.85 10.70 27.19
N ILE A 333 -8.89 9.93 27.51
CA ILE A 333 -10.15 9.97 26.75
C ILE A 333 -10.86 11.32 26.94
N PHE A 334 -10.72 11.97 28.09
CA PHE A 334 -11.32 13.27 28.32
C PHE A 334 -10.71 14.34 27.40
N GLU A 335 -9.38 14.42 27.33
CA GLU A 335 -8.71 15.42 26.48
C GLU A 335 -9.02 15.21 24.99
N THR A 336 -9.02 13.95 24.54
CA THR A 336 -9.32 13.64 23.15
C THR A 336 -10.78 13.93 22.81
N PHE A 337 -11.72 13.53 23.66
CA PHE A 337 -13.16 13.76 23.41
C PHE A 337 -13.56 15.22 23.56
N ARG A 338 -12.93 15.96 24.46
CA ARG A 338 -13.12 17.42 24.56
C ARG A 338 -12.72 18.11 23.24
N GLY A 339 -11.55 17.78 22.68
CA GLY A 339 -11.12 18.33 21.40
C GLY A 339 -12.10 18.01 20.26
N MET A 340 -12.57 16.76 20.20
CA MET A 340 -13.57 16.35 19.19
C MET A 340 -14.91 17.03 19.38
N ALA A 341 -15.36 17.17 20.61
CA ALA A 341 -16.63 17.83 20.97
C ALA A 341 -16.63 19.32 20.60
N ASP A 342 -15.58 20.03 20.96
CA ASP A 342 -15.43 21.45 20.65
C ASP A 342 -15.33 21.69 19.13
N ALA A 343 -14.61 20.84 18.40
CA ALA A 343 -14.53 20.87 16.95
C ALA A 343 -15.89 20.59 16.28
N LEU A 344 -16.70 19.68 16.85
CA LEU A 344 -18.03 19.39 16.33
C LEU A 344 -18.99 20.56 16.55
N HIS A 345 -18.90 21.22 17.70
CA HIS A 345 -19.65 22.44 17.99
C HIS A 345 -19.29 23.56 17.00
N ASP A 346 -18.00 23.79 16.74
CA ASP A 346 -17.51 24.74 15.73
C ASP A 346 -18.04 24.42 14.32
N TYR A 347 -18.03 23.15 13.95
CA TYR A 347 -18.53 22.71 12.65
C TYR A 347 -20.01 23.05 12.47
N PHE A 348 -20.85 22.74 13.46
CA PHE A 348 -22.29 23.02 13.40
C PHE A 348 -22.60 24.52 13.44
N ASN A 349 -21.81 25.30 14.18
CA ASN A 349 -21.94 26.76 14.18
C ASN A 349 -21.60 27.38 12.81
N THR A 350 -20.66 26.80 12.11
CA THR A 350 -20.17 27.32 10.81
C THR A 350 -21.03 26.86 9.63
N HIS A 351 -21.44 25.59 9.62
CA HIS A 351 -22.10 24.96 8.48
C HIS A 351 -23.60 24.72 8.69
N GLY A 352 -24.09 24.97 9.91
CA GLY A 352 -25.46 24.66 10.29
C GLY A 352 -25.70 23.19 10.60
N PRO A 353 -26.90 22.87 11.15
CA PRO A 353 -27.25 21.51 11.51
C PRO A 353 -27.52 20.66 10.27
N LYS A 354 -27.10 19.39 10.32
CA LYS A 354 -27.37 18.38 9.31
C LYS A 354 -27.76 17.04 9.96
N PRO A 355 -28.49 16.16 9.27
CA PRO A 355 -28.75 14.83 9.78
C PRO A 355 -27.45 14.06 9.95
N LEU A 356 -27.12 13.73 11.20
CA LEU A 356 -25.90 13.02 11.58
C LEU A 356 -26.23 12.12 12.77
N PHE A 357 -25.68 10.92 12.79
CA PHE A 357 -25.68 10.02 13.96
C PHE A 357 -24.27 9.79 14.47
N VAL A 358 -24.05 9.83 15.78
CA VAL A 358 -22.73 9.60 16.35
C VAL A 358 -22.69 8.25 17.08
N VAL A 359 -21.77 7.38 16.66
CA VAL A 359 -21.50 6.11 17.33
C VAL A 359 -20.15 6.17 17.99
N VAL A 360 -20.10 5.82 19.28
CA VAL A 360 -18.86 5.86 20.08
C VAL A 360 -18.62 4.49 20.70
N GLY A 361 -17.40 3.95 20.51
CA GLY A 361 -16.94 2.73 21.17
C GLY A 361 -15.51 2.91 21.69
N ARG A 362 -15.36 3.17 22.99
CA ARG A 362 -14.05 3.50 23.57
C ARG A 362 -13.88 3.00 25.00
N GLY A 363 -12.63 2.74 25.40
CA GLY A 363 -12.22 2.46 26.76
C GLY A 363 -10.88 3.12 27.09
N GLY A 364 -10.64 3.42 28.38
CA GLY A 364 -9.36 3.96 28.83
C GLY A 364 -9.44 4.97 29.97
N PRO A 365 -8.33 5.65 30.27
CA PRO A 365 -8.26 6.68 31.32
C PRO A 365 -9.26 7.79 31.10
N ASN A 366 -9.88 8.28 32.19
CA ASN A 366 -10.84 9.38 32.17
C ASN A 366 -12.09 9.16 31.29
N LEU A 367 -12.43 7.87 30.98
CA LEU A 367 -13.53 7.52 30.07
C LEU A 367 -14.85 8.19 30.46
N VAL A 368 -15.25 8.08 31.74
CA VAL A 368 -16.57 8.60 32.20
C VAL A 368 -16.67 10.11 31.98
N ARG A 369 -15.62 10.83 32.33
CA ARG A 369 -15.55 12.30 32.11
C ARG A 369 -15.56 12.66 30.63
N GLY A 370 -14.81 11.91 29.80
CA GLY A 370 -14.77 12.12 28.35
C GLY A 370 -16.14 11.86 27.70
N MET A 371 -16.76 10.73 28.03
CA MET A 371 -18.10 10.38 27.54
C MET A 371 -19.16 11.43 27.95
N SER A 372 -19.12 11.93 29.21
CA SER A 372 -20.04 12.97 29.67
C SER A 372 -19.86 14.27 28.85
N THR A 373 -18.63 14.74 28.67
CA THR A 373 -18.35 15.96 27.89
C THR A 373 -18.85 15.83 26.44
N LEU A 374 -18.56 14.72 25.78
CA LEU A 374 -19.02 14.51 24.40
C LEU A 374 -20.55 14.40 24.35
N LYS A 375 -21.17 13.72 25.31
CA LYS A 375 -22.63 13.62 25.44
C LYS A 375 -23.28 14.98 25.60
N ASP A 376 -22.77 15.85 26.49
CA ASP A 376 -23.34 17.17 26.75
C ASP A 376 -23.32 18.03 25.46
N THR A 377 -22.24 17.91 24.67
CA THR A 377 -22.14 18.58 23.36
C THR A 377 -23.15 18.00 22.36
N LEU A 378 -23.28 16.68 22.24
CA LEU A 378 -24.23 16.06 21.32
C LEU A 378 -25.69 16.39 21.69
N ASP A 379 -26.01 16.41 22.97
CA ASP A 379 -27.34 16.83 23.47
C ASP A 379 -27.62 18.29 23.12
N SER A 380 -26.65 19.19 23.32
CA SER A 380 -26.80 20.62 22.99
C SER A 380 -27.02 20.86 21.49
N LEU A 381 -26.37 20.08 20.65
CA LEU A 381 -26.51 20.09 19.19
C LEU A 381 -27.72 19.27 18.70
N LYS A 382 -28.41 18.57 19.59
CA LYS A 382 -29.53 17.66 19.29
C LYS A 382 -29.13 16.53 18.32
N VAL A 383 -27.86 16.15 18.32
CA VAL A 383 -27.33 15.06 17.48
C VAL A 383 -27.62 13.72 18.18
N PRO A 384 -28.36 12.81 17.58
CA PRO A 384 -28.59 11.48 18.17
C PRO A 384 -27.30 10.67 18.19
N PHE A 385 -27.13 9.88 19.21
CA PHE A 385 -25.91 9.10 19.42
C PHE A 385 -26.14 7.78 20.15
N ARG A 386 -25.16 6.89 20.03
CA ARG A 386 -25.03 5.68 20.87
C ARG A 386 -23.61 5.55 21.36
N MET A 387 -23.43 5.37 22.67
CA MET A 387 -22.13 5.15 23.30
C MET A 387 -22.02 3.74 23.85
N PHE A 388 -20.89 3.10 23.56
CA PHE A 388 -20.50 1.77 24.01
C PHE A 388 -19.22 1.88 24.84
N GLY A 389 -19.16 1.17 25.95
CA GLY A 389 -17.98 1.07 26.77
C GLY A 389 -17.02 -0.02 26.30
N TYR A 390 -16.00 -0.26 27.10
CA TYR A 390 -14.94 -1.26 26.80
C TYR A 390 -15.41 -2.72 26.99
N ASP A 391 -16.63 -2.94 27.44
CA ASP A 391 -17.31 -4.23 27.58
C ASP A 391 -17.97 -4.70 26.27
N SER A 392 -18.06 -3.83 25.28
CA SER A 392 -18.61 -4.16 23.96
C SER A 392 -17.50 -4.56 22.99
N SER A 393 -17.75 -5.61 22.19
CA SER A 393 -16.79 -6.00 21.15
C SER A 393 -16.74 -4.92 20.06
N MET A 394 -15.54 -4.65 19.53
CA MET A 394 -15.37 -3.66 18.46
C MET A 394 -16.18 -4.03 17.22
N SER A 395 -16.21 -5.31 16.85
CA SER A 395 -17.00 -5.80 15.71
C SER A 395 -18.48 -5.50 15.86
N SER A 396 -19.06 -5.75 17.04
CA SER A 396 -20.49 -5.43 17.28
C SER A 396 -20.78 -3.93 17.19
N VAL A 397 -19.83 -3.07 17.58
CA VAL A 397 -20.00 -1.62 17.49
C VAL A 397 -19.87 -1.15 16.03
N VAL A 398 -18.99 -1.78 15.23
CA VAL A 398 -18.91 -1.54 13.78
C VAL A 398 -20.20 -1.95 13.08
N ASP A 399 -20.72 -3.16 13.38
CA ASP A 399 -21.97 -3.65 12.80
C ASP A 399 -23.14 -2.72 13.14
N TYR A 400 -23.17 -2.19 14.37
CA TYR A 400 -24.16 -1.19 14.76
C TYR A 400 -24.01 0.09 13.93
N ALA A 401 -22.81 0.62 13.73
CA ALA A 401 -22.59 1.82 12.93
C ALA A 401 -23.04 1.62 11.47
N LYS A 402 -22.74 0.46 10.88
CA LYS A 402 -23.21 0.09 9.53
C LYS A 402 -24.74 -0.01 9.45
N SER A 403 -25.38 -0.59 10.46
CA SER A 403 -26.83 -0.70 10.49
C SER A 403 -27.54 0.67 10.58
N ILE A 404 -26.93 1.62 11.29
CA ILE A 404 -27.43 3.02 11.32
C ILE A 404 -27.25 3.69 9.97
N ASP A 405 -26.10 3.52 9.32
CA ASP A 405 -25.81 4.07 8.01
C ASP A 405 -26.82 3.55 6.97
N ASP A 406 -27.01 2.24 6.90
CA ASP A 406 -27.97 1.62 6.00
C ASP A 406 -29.42 2.11 6.26
N TRP A 407 -29.82 2.21 7.54
CA TRP A 407 -31.13 2.77 7.91
C TRP A 407 -31.27 4.24 7.47
N MET A 408 -30.20 5.02 7.57
CA MET A 408 -30.21 6.41 7.11
C MET A 408 -30.37 6.51 5.59
N ASP A 409 -29.71 5.67 4.82
CA ASP A 409 -29.76 5.70 3.37
C ASP A 409 -31.03 5.08 2.78
N HIS A 410 -31.49 3.97 3.30
CA HIS A 410 -32.57 3.17 2.71
C HIS A 410 -33.84 3.12 3.57
N GLY A 411 -33.72 3.32 4.88
CA GLY A 411 -34.84 3.14 5.85
C GLY A 411 -35.57 4.43 6.24
N GLY A 412 -35.31 5.55 5.59
CA GLY A 412 -35.91 6.83 5.95
C GLY A 412 -35.31 7.47 7.23
N GLY A 413 -34.18 6.96 7.68
CA GLY A 413 -33.48 7.42 8.90
C GLY A 413 -33.01 8.87 8.81
N LYS A 414 -32.53 9.34 7.66
CA LYS A 414 -32.15 10.75 7.45
C LYS A 414 -33.28 11.71 7.79
N ALA A 415 -34.49 11.41 7.30
CA ALA A 415 -35.68 12.25 7.59
C ALA A 415 -36.10 12.17 9.06
N ALA A 416 -35.96 11.01 9.69
CA ALA A 416 -36.27 10.83 11.11
C ALA A 416 -35.28 11.61 12.00
N ILE A 417 -34.00 11.54 11.71
CA ILE A 417 -32.95 12.28 12.41
C ILE A 417 -33.10 13.79 12.18
N ALA A 418 -33.33 14.22 10.93
CA ALA A 418 -33.59 15.64 10.63
C ALA A 418 -34.74 16.22 11.50
N ARG A 419 -35.84 15.47 11.59
CA ARG A 419 -36.98 15.89 12.47
C ARG A 419 -36.59 15.96 13.94
N SER A 420 -35.84 14.96 14.45
CA SER A 420 -35.41 14.95 15.86
C SER A 420 -34.45 16.11 16.19
N MET A 421 -33.64 16.51 15.22
CA MET A 421 -32.74 17.67 15.34
C MET A 421 -33.42 19.01 15.10
N GLY A 422 -34.70 19.03 14.66
CA GLY A 422 -35.43 20.24 14.33
C GLY A 422 -34.98 20.86 12.97
N ILE A 423 -34.38 20.06 12.09
CA ILE A 423 -33.99 20.47 10.73
C ILE A 423 -35.26 20.39 9.84
N ARG A 424 -35.59 21.48 9.16
CA ARG A 424 -36.73 21.57 8.24
C ARG A 424 -36.37 21.15 6.83
#